data_ad8e446d1481cc904d309acbc2a3934e
#
_entry.id   ad8e446d1481cc904d309acbc2a3934e
#
_cell.length_a   1.000
_cell.length_b   1.000
_cell.length_c   1.000
_cell.angle_alpha   90.00
_cell.angle_beta   90.00
_cell.angle_gamma   90.00
#
_symmetry.space_group_name_H-M   'P 1'
#
loop_
_entity.id
_entity.type
_entity.pdbx_description
1 polymer ?
#
loop_
_entity_poly.entity_id
_entity_poly.type
_entity_poly.pdbx_seq_one_letter_code
_entity_poly.pdbx_strand_id
1 'polypeptide(L)'
;MSDIVSDASLRLTVKSVPPKSPLPASFSSYALFLISFLAIMMLSACAGSEGQKDDTDIWSETKLYSEATEKLNSADFAKCGKYFEKLEARFPFGPYSQQAQINGAYCYWKAQETVQALVAIDRFIKLHQGNENLDYAYYLKGLITFNDDLGWLGKFTGQDLSERDPKAAKDAFESFKVVVERFPNSKYAPDALDRMRYIVNSLAEADVIVARFYYQRGAYLASANRAQLAIRDYDRAPAVEEALYILYKSYEKLGMVELSNDTARVFKLNFPDSPMLQTGMRSKKERKWWQIWNQ
;
A
#
# COMPACT_ATOMS: atom_id res chain seq x y z
N MET A 1 -72.49 -13.93 24.73
CA MET A 1 -72.92 -12.55 24.82
C MET A 1 -71.90 -11.78 24.00
N SER A 2 -72.08 -11.75 22.72
CA SER A 2 -72.95 -10.89 21.87
C SER A 2 -72.31 -9.49 21.77
N ASP A 3 -71.73 -9.31 20.57
CA ASP A 3 -71.90 -8.18 19.64
C ASP A 3 -71.34 -6.81 20.06
N ILE A 4 -70.44 -6.30 19.23
CA ILE A 4 -70.76 -5.23 18.28
C ILE A 4 -69.63 -5.10 17.24
N VAL A 5 -70.00 -5.43 16.03
CA VAL A 5 -69.38 -5.06 14.76
C VAL A 5 -69.72 -3.59 14.50
N SER A 6 -68.75 -2.77 14.11
CA SER A 6 -69.05 -1.53 13.40
C SER A 6 -67.94 -1.20 12.41
N ASP A 7 -68.35 -1.37 11.23
CA ASP A 7 -67.95 -0.98 9.90
C ASP A 7 -67.37 0.45 9.81
N ALA A 8 -66.19 0.58 9.25
CA ALA A 8 -65.67 1.86 8.74
C ALA A 8 -65.03 1.59 7.36
N SER A 9 -65.87 1.55 6.37
CA SER A 9 -65.48 1.56 4.96
C SER A 9 -64.78 2.88 4.58
N LEU A 10 -63.45 2.88 4.52
CA LEU A 10 -62.67 3.95 3.94
C LEU A 10 -62.79 3.87 2.40
N ARG A 11 -63.64 4.71 1.81
CA ARG A 11 -63.70 4.93 0.36
C ARG A 11 -62.45 5.68 -0.06
N LEU A 12 -61.52 4.95 -0.68
CA LEU A 12 -60.43 5.57 -1.44
C LEU A 12 -61.00 6.20 -2.72
N THR A 13 -61.13 7.51 -2.75
CA THR A 13 -61.38 8.26 -3.97
C THR A 13 -60.11 8.23 -4.84
N VAL A 14 -60.14 7.38 -5.87
CA VAL A 14 -59.14 7.39 -6.93
C VAL A 14 -59.31 8.68 -7.75
N LYS A 15 -58.38 9.63 -7.55
CA LYS A 15 -58.28 10.86 -8.35
C LYS A 15 -57.76 10.46 -9.73
N SER A 16 -58.59 10.52 -10.75
CA SER A 16 -58.22 10.26 -12.14
C SER A 16 -57.16 11.24 -12.60
N VAL A 17 -55.98 10.70 -12.95
CA VAL A 17 -54.88 11.45 -13.58
C VAL A 17 -55.32 11.73 -15.05
N PRO A 18 -55.26 12.95 -15.53
CA PRO A 18 -55.60 13.25 -16.93
C PRO A 18 -54.58 12.60 -17.88
N PRO A 19 -54.99 12.14 -19.07
CA PRO A 19 -54.10 11.52 -20.03
C PRO A 19 -53.04 12.54 -20.49
N LYS A 20 -51.76 12.15 -20.41
CA LYS A 20 -50.67 12.91 -20.98
C LYS A 20 -50.88 13.04 -22.49
N SER A 21 -50.90 14.26 -23.01
CA SER A 21 -50.90 14.57 -24.43
C SER A 21 -49.81 13.83 -25.18
N PRO A 22 -50.05 13.25 -26.35
CA PRO A 22 -49.02 12.57 -27.13
C PRO A 22 -47.96 13.60 -27.58
N LEU A 23 -46.71 13.29 -27.31
CA LEU A 23 -45.56 14.04 -27.83
C LEU A 23 -45.59 14.03 -29.35
N PRO A 24 -45.25 15.16 -30.03
CA PRO A 24 -45.30 15.25 -31.50
C PRO A 24 -44.37 14.19 -32.11
N ALA A 25 -44.90 13.42 -33.05
CA ALA A 25 -44.24 12.28 -33.71
C ALA A 25 -42.92 12.63 -34.42
N SER A 26 -42.62 13.90 -34.65
CA SER A 26 -41.38 14.36 -35.27
C SER A 26 -40.15 14.25 -34.32
N PHE A 27 -40.33 14.39 -33.02
CA PHE A 27 -39.23 14.30 -32.05
C PHE A 27 -38.73 12.83 -31.86
N SER A 28 -39.61 11.85 -32.04
CA SER A 28 -39.28 10.41 -31.91
C SER A 28 -38.35 9.92 -33.03
N SER A 29 -38.53 10.39 -34.26
CA SER A 29 -37.68 10.00 -35.41
C SER A 29 -36.23 10.50 -35.29
N TYR A 30 -36.06 11.75 -34.89
CA TYR A 30 -34.70 12.30 -34.69
C TYR A 30 -33.96 11.68 -33.52
N ALA A 31 -34.66 11.37 -32.43
CA ALA A 31 -34.08 10.67 -31.28
C ALA A 31 -33.63 9.26 -31.66
N LEU A 32 -34.39 8.51 -32.46
CA LEU A 32 -34.01 7.18 -32.97
C LEU A 32 -32.83 7.25 -33.94
N PHE A 33 -32.75 8.26 -34.81
CA PHE A 33 -31.61 8.51 -35.68
C PHE A 33 -30.34 8.83 -34.91
N LEU A 34 -30.42 9.63 -33.85
CA LEU A 34 -29.30 10.00 -33.00
C LEU A 34 -28.79 8.79 -32.21
N ILE A 35 -29.69 7.97 -31.66
CA ILE A 35 -29.34 6.74 -30.93
C ILE A 35 -28.69 5.73 -31.88
N SER A 36 -29.22 5.55 -33.10
CA SER A 36 -28.67 4.67 -34.12
C SER A 36 -27.27 5.14 -34.58
N PHE A 37 -27.09 6.46 -34.78
CA PHE A 37 -25.80 7.02 -35.14
C PHE A 37 -24.75 6.89 -34.03
N LEU A 38 -25.17 7.08 -32.76
CA LEU A 38 -24.31 6.88 -31.60
C LEU A 38 -23.93 5.40 -31.41
N ALA A 39 -24.87 4.48 -31.69
CA ALA A 39 -24.61 3.04 -31.64
C ALA A 39 -23.62 2.59 -32.74
N ILE A 40 -23.71 3.14 -33.95
CA ILE A 40 -22.78 2.89 -35.05
C ILE A 40 -21.38 3.46 -34.72
N MET A 41 -21.28 4.63 -34.10
CA MET A 41 -20.00 5.20 -33.63
C MET A 41 -19.34 4.33 -32.53
N MET A 42 -20.13 3.72 -31.64
CA MET A 42 -19.62 2.81 -30.60
C MET A 42 -19.12 1.48 -31.18
N LEU A 43 -19.68 0.98 -32.27
CA LEU A 43 -19.21 -0.24 -32.93
C LEU A 43 -17.90 -0.04 -33.71
N SER A 44 -17.59 1.18 -34.13
CA SER A 44 -16.33 1.48 -34.85
C SER A 44 -15.11 1.50 -33.92
N ALA A 45 -15.27 1.62 -32.62
CA ALA A 45 -14.18 1.69 -31.66
C ALA A 45 -13.48 0.33 -31.43
N CYS A 46 -14.09 -0.80 -31.83
CA CYS A 46 -13.51 -2.14 -31.69
C CYS A 46 -12.82 -2.70 -32.96
N ALA A 47 -12.82 -1.96 -34.07
CA ALA A 47 -12.32 -2.46 -35.38
C ALA A 47 -10.89 -1.98 -35.72
N GLY A 48 -10.04 -1.74 -34.74
CA GLY A 48 -8.71 -1.17 -34.94
C GLY A 48 -7.58 -1.75 -34.11
N SER A 49 -7.59 -3.07 -33.86
CA SER A 49 -6.39 -3.77 -33.38
C SER A 49 -6.00 -4.87 -34.38
N GLU A 50 -5.71 -4.48 -35.62
CA GLU A 50 -4.78 -5.29 -36.39
C GLU A 50 -3.50 -5.36 -35.57
N GLY A 51 -3.09 -6.58 -35.20
CA GLY A 51 -1.89 -6.83 -34.41
C GLY A 51 -0.71 -6.20 -35.16
N GLN A 52 -0.27 -5.05 -34.67
CA GLN A 52 0.94 -4.40 -35.14
C GLN A 52 2.01 -5.45 -34.98
N LYS A 53 2.52 -5.98 -36.13
CA LYS A 53 3.62 -6.93 -36.14
C LYS A 53 4.70 -6.33 -35.28
N ASP A 54 5.01 -6.99 -34.19
CA ASP A 54 6.00 -6.51 -33.24
C ASP A 54 7.37 -6.78 -33.88
N ASP A 55 7.98 -5.73 -34.40
CA ASP A 55 9.30 -5.81 -35.06
C ASP A 55 10.35 -6.48 -34.19
N THR A 56 10.13 -6.55 -32.88
CA THR A 56 11.04 -7.22 -31.94
C THR A 56 11.05 -8.75 -32.09
N ASP A 57 10.04 -9.36 -32.72
CA ASP A 57 9.95 -10.82 -32.88
C ASP A 57 11.06 -11.41 -33.77
N ILE A 58 11.65 -10.59 -34.65
CA ILE A 58 12.76 -10.99 -35.52
C ILE A 58 14.13 -10.65 -34.94
N TRP A 59 14.20 -9.96 -33.79
CA TRP A 59 15.48 -9.56 -33.22
C TRP A 59 16.24 -10.74 -32.62
N SER A 60 17.56 -10.71 -32.76
CA SER A 60 18.45 -11.63 -32.06
C SER A 60 18.45 -11.35 -30.57
N GLU A 61 18.90 -12.31 -29.77
CA GLU A 61 19.05 -12.16 -28.32
C GLU A 61 19.89 -10.93 -27.94
N THR A 62 21.06 -10.78 -28.59
CA THR A 62 21.97 -9.64 -28.37
C THR A 62 21.29 -8.30 -28.69
N LYS A 63 20.56 -8.24 -29.82
CA LYS A 63 19.86 -7.02 -30.21
C LYS A 63 18.76 -6.68 -29.21
N LEU A 64 17.96 -7.66 -28.80
CA LEU A 64 16.88 -7.46 -27.84
C LEU A 64 17.42 -6.99 -26.50
N TYR A 65 18.56 -7.56 -26.03
CA TYR A 65 19.23 -7.14 -24.81
C TYR A 65 19.76 -5.71 -24.91
N SER A 66 20.42 -5.34 -26.03
CA SER A 66 20.95 -3.98 -26.22
C SER A 66 19.83 -2.93 -26.24
N GLU A 67 18.74 -3.19 -26.95
CA GLU A 67 17.59 -2.29 -27.02
C GLU A 67 16.90 -2.16 -25.64
N ALA A 68 16.71 -3.27 -24.93
CA ALA A 68 16.16 -3.24 -23.56
C ALA A 68 17.05 -2.39 -22.63
N THR A 69 18.37 -2.53 -22.75
CA THR A 69 19.33 -1.75 -21.96
C THR A 69 19.32 -0.26 -22.36
N GLU A 70 19.12 0.04 -23.64
CA GLU A 70 18.94 1.43 -24.09
C GLU A 70 17.69 2.06 -23.48
N LYS A 71 16.56 1.30 -23.44
CA LYS A 71 15.32 1.77 -22.81
C LYS A 71 15.50 1.95 -21.28
N LEU A 72 16.25 1.07 -20.63
CA LEU A 72 16.63 1.24 -19.23
C LEU A 72 17.40 2.55 -19.01
N ASN A 73 18.42 2.82 -19.82
CA ASN A 73 19.27 4.01 -19.71
C ASN A 73 18.53 5.32 -20.05
N SER A 74 17.56 5.24 -20.97
CA SER A 74 16.70 6.37 -21.34
C SER A 74 15.50 6.56 -20.39
N ALA A 75 15.37 5.74 -19.35
CA ALA A 75 14.26 5.74 -18.39
C ALA A 75 12.86 5.47 -19.03
N ASP A 76 12.82 4.83 -20.23
CA ASP A 76 11.59 4.31 -20.81
C ASP A 76 11.25 2.96 -20.16
N PHE A 77 10.92 3.01 -18.87
CA PHE A 77 10.79 1.81 -18.03
C PHE A 77 9.68 0.86 -18.49
N ALA A 78 8.59 1.38 -19.05
CA ALA A 78 7.50 0.56 -19.55
C ALA A 78 7.93 -0.30 -20.76
N LYS A 79 8.72 0.25 -21.69
CA LYS A 79 9.27 -0.53 -22.81
C LYS A 79 10.41 -1.43 -22.35
N CYS A 80 11.25 -0.94 -21.44
CA CYS A 80 12.33 -1.70 -20.84
C CYS A 80 11.82 -3.03 -20.26
N GLY A 81 10.80 -2.99 -19.40
CA GLY A 81 10.20 -4.19 -18.80
C GLY A 81 9.73 -5.19 -19.85
N LYS A 82 8.98 -4.73 -20.85
CA LYS A 82 8.48 -5.56 -21.95
C LYS A 82 9.60 -6.20 -22.80
N TYR A 83 10.68 -5.47 -23.04
CA TYR A 83 11.78 -6.02 -23.85
C TYR A 83 12.58 -7.07 -23.08
N PHE A 84 12.84 -6.86 -21.78
CA PHE A 84 13.48 -7.88 -20.96
C PHE A 84 12.58 -9.11 -20.77
N GLU A 85 11.27 -8.94 -20.60
CA GLU A 85 10.31 -10.05 -20.56
C GLU A 85 10.30 -10.87 -21.84
N LYS A 86 10.30 -10.21 -23.01
CA LYS A 86 10.41 -10.89 -24.31
C LYS A 86 11.73 -11.62 -24.46
N LEU A 87 12.82 -11.05 -23.97
CA LEU A 87 14.12 -11.70 -23.99
C LEU A 87 14.08 -12.99 -23.18
N GLU A 88 13.56 -12.94 -21.94
CA GLU A 88 13.40 -14.12 -21.08
C GLU A 88 12.51 -15.19 -21.76
N ALA A 89 11.37 -14.77 -22.34
CA ALA A 89 10.42 -15.68 -22.95
C ALA A 89 10.99 -16.39 -24.20
N ARG A 90 11.78 -15.71 -25.00
CA ARG A 90 12.34 -16.26 -26.26
C ARG A 90 13.67 -16.97 -26.06
N PHE A 91 14.47 -16.54 -25.09
CA PHE A 91 15.83 -17.03 -24.85
C PHE A 91 16.03 -17.40 -23.36
N PRO A 92 15.23 -18.32 -22.80
CA PRO A 92 15.24 -18.61 -21.36
C PRO A 92 16.56 -19.19 -20.84
N PHE A 93 17.36 -19.77 -21.71
CA PHE A 93 18.67 -20.36 -21.41
C PHE A 93 19.83 -19.57 -21.99
N GLY A 94 19.57 -18.40 -22.55
CA GLY A 94 20.60 -17.54 -23.12
C GLY A 94 21.49 -16.87 -22.07
N PRO A 95 22.66 -16.37 -22.50
CA PRO A 95 23.62 -15.74 -21.59
C PRO A 95 23.07 -14.48 -20.88
N TYR A 96 22.07 -13.84 -21.46
CA TYR A 96 21.45 -12.64 -20.87
C TYR A 96 20.20 -12.91 -20.05
N SER A 97 19.68 -14.15 -20.03
CA SER A 97 18.39 -14.48 -19.43
C SER A 97 18.31 -14.09 -17.95
N GLN A 98 19.31 -14.43 -17.16
CA GLN A 98 19.33 -14.14 -15.73
C GLN A 98 19.39 -12.62 -15.45
N GLN A 99 20.21 -11.90 -16.22
CA GLN A 99 20.28 -10.45 -16.09
C GLN A 99 19.00 -9.77 -16.57
N ALA A 100 18.34 -10.33 -17.58
CA ALA A 100 17.07 -9.82 -18.10
C ALA A 100 15.94 -9.92 -17.04
N GLN A 101 15.89 -11.01 -16.26
CA GLN A 101 14.91 -11.16 -15.19
C GLN A 101 15.08 -10.08 -14.12
N ILE A 102 16.30 -9.81 -13.67
CA ILE A 102 16.58 -8.77 -12.67
C ILE A 102 16.27 -7.38 -13.22
N ASN A 103 16.78 -7.08 -14.42
CA ASN A 103 16.58 -5.78 -15.05
C ASN A 103 15.11 -5.54 -15.39
N GLY A 104 14.39 -6.58 -15.84
CA GLY A 104 12.94 -6.54 -16.08
C GLY A 104 12.16 -6.22 -14.81
N ALA A 105 12.49 -6.87 -13.70
CA ALA A 105 11.88 -6.56 -12.40
C ALA A 105 12.14 -5.11 -11.99
N TYR A 106 13.36 -4.61 -12.17
CA TYR A 106 13.69 -3.20 -11.89
C TYR A 106 12.89 -2.24 -12.78
N CYS A 107 12.78 -2.53 -14.09
CA CYS A 107 12.02 -1.71 -15.03
C CYS A 107 10.53 -1.67 -14.68
N TYR A 108 9.91 -2.81 -14.38
CA TYR A 108 8.52 -2.88 -13.93
C TYR A 108 8.30 -2.09 -12.64
N TRP A 109 9.23 -2.20 -11.68
CA TRP A 109 9.16 -1.40 -10.45
C TRP A 109 9.19 0.10 -10.74
N LYS A 110 10.12 0.55 -11.59
CA LYS A 110 10.23 1.97 -11.99
C LYS A 110 9.04 2.45 -12.82
N ALA A 111 8.41 1.57 -13.57
CA ALA A 111 7.17 1.83 -14.30
C ALA A 111 5.91 1.83 -13.38
N GLN A 112 6.06 1.62 -12.07
CA GLN A 112 4.95 1.47 -11.11
C GLN A 112 4.10 0.20 -11.35
N GLU A 113 4.62 -0.76 -12.08
CA GLU A 113 3.99 -2.06 -12.33
C GLU A 113 4.44 -3.07 -11.26
N THR A 114 4.06 -2.81 -10.01
CA THR A 114 4.55 -3.52 -8.81
C THR A 114 4.29 -5.03 -8.86
N VAL A 115 3.13 -5.45 -9.39
CA VAL A 115 2.78 -6.88 -9.47
C VAL A 115 3.72 -7.62 -10.42
N GLN A 116 3.97 -7.08 -11.60
CA GLN A 116 4.89 -7.64 -12.59
C GLN A 116 6.32 -7.67 -12.06
N ALA A 117 6.74 -6.60 -11.37
CA ALA A 117 8.04 -6.52 -10.73
C ALA A 117 8.23 -7.64 -9.68
N LEU A 118 7.24 -7.86 -8.80
CA LEU A 118 7.29 -8.93 -7.79
C LEU A 118 7.32 -10.32 -8.44
N VAL A 119 6.50 -10.56 -9.45
CA VAL A 119 6.49 -11.85 -10.17
C VAL A 119 7.85 -12.13 -10.79
N ALA A 120 8.46 -11.15 -11.45
CA ALA A 120 9.76 -11.31 -12.11
C ALA A 120 10.87 -11.58 -11.09
N ILE A 121 10.95 -10.79 -10.00
CA ILE A 121 12.02 -10.96 -9.00
C ILE A 121 11.85 -12.24 -8.19
N ASP A 122 10.63 -12.65 -7.86
CA ASP A 122 10.36 -13.89 -7.15
C ASP A 122 10.72 -15.11 -7.99
N ARG A 123 10.47 -15.06 -9.31
CA ARG A 123 10.89 -16.10 -10.25
C ARG A 123 12.41 -16.22 -10.28
N PHE A 124 13.13 -15.08 -10.38
CA PHE A 124 14.58 -15.07 -10.34
C PHE A 124 15.11 -15.69 -9.05
N ILE A 125 14.64 -15.25 -7.90
CA ILE A 125 15.06 -15.76 -6.59
C ILE A 125 14.81 -17.27 -6.48
N LYS A 126 13.68 -17.76 -6.99
CA LYS A 126 13.33 -19.18 -6.91
C LYS A 126 14.20 -20.05 -7.81
N LEU A 127 14.49 -19.57 -9.03
CA LEU A 127 15.20 -20.39 -10.03
C LEU A 127 16.72 -20.31 -9.91
N HIS A 128 17.27 -19.22 -9.33
CA HIS A 128 18.70 -18.93 -9.38
C HIS A 128 19.32 -18.80 -7.99
N GLN A 129 19.09 -19.80 -7.09
CA GLN A 129 19.53 -19.78 -5.68
C GLN A 129 21.06 -19.66 -5.49
N GLY A 130 21.86 -19.98 -6.49
CA GLY A 130 23.32 -19.87 -6.49
C GLY A 130 23.87 -18.67 -7.26
N ASN A 131 23.02 -17.76 -7.75
CA ASN A 131 23.48 -16.61 -8.53
C ASN A 131 24.19 -15.58 -7.64
N GLU A 132 25.24 -14.97 -8.17
CA GLU A 132 26.03 -13.93 -7.47
C GLU A 132 25.23 -12.66 -7.15
N ASN A 133 24.19 -12.35 -7.92
CA ASN A 133 23.30 -11.19 -7.72
C ASN A 133 22.08 -11.51 -6.85
N LEU A 134 22.09 -12.61 -6.11
CA LEU A 134 20.95 -12.98 -5.27
C LEU A 134 20.74 -11.99 -4.11
N ASP A 135 21.80 -11.39 -3.61
CA ASP A 135 21.75 -10.29 -2.63
C ASP A 135 20.99 -9.08 -3.18
N TYR A 136 21.29 -8.68 -4.41
CA TYR A 136 20.56 -7.59 -5.09
C TYR A 136 19.10 -7.96 -5.35
N ALA A 137 18.83 -9.21 -5.71
CA ALA A 137 17.45 -9.65 -5.96
C ALA A 137 16.57 -9.56 -4.70
N TYR A 138 17.07 -9.98 -3.54
CA TYR A 138 16.35 -9.82 -2.26
C TYR A 138 16.22 -8.34 -1.87
N TYR A 139 17.27 -7.55 -2.09
CA TYR A 139 17.22 -6.12 -1.84
C TYR A 139 16.18 -5.42 -2.72
N LEU A 140 16.18 -5.72 -4.03
CA LEU A 140 15.19 -5.17 -4.97
C LEU A 140 13.75 -5.61 -4.61
N LYS A 141 13.56 -6.89 -4.21
CA LYS A 141 12.26 -7.35 -3.71
C LYS A 141 11.80 -6.53 -2.51
N GLY A 142 12.70 -6.27 -1.57
CA GLY A 142 12.43 -5.39 -0.43
C GLY A 142 11.99 -3.99 -0.87
N LEU A 143 12.70 -3.38 -1.84
CA LEU A 143 12.36 -2.06 -2.38
C LEU A 143 10.98 -2.04 -3.07
N ILE A 144 10.68 -3.06 -3.88
CA ILE A 144 9.41 -3.19 -4.60
C ILE A 144 8.25 -3.31 -3.60
N THR A 145 8.42 -4.15 -2.57
CA THR A 145 7.39 -4.40 -1.55
C THR A 145 7.21 -3.21 -0.62
N PHE A 146 8.31 -2.54 -0.28
CA PHE A 146 8.31 -1.40 0.64
C PHE A 146 7.63 -0.17 0.04
N ASN A 147 7.66 -0.03 -1.28
CA ASN A 147 7.07 1.05 -2.08
C ASN A 147 7.17 2.43 -1.39
N ASP A 148 8.40 2.91 -1.25
CA ASP A 148 8.74 4.19 -0.60
C ASP A 148 8.28 5.39 -1.45
N ASP A 149 7.97 5.14 -2.72
CA ASP A 149 7.50 6.14 -3.66
C ASP A 149 6.02 6.46 -3.45
N LEU A 150 5.76 7.28 -2.43
CA LEU A 150 4.48 8.01 -2.30
C LEU A 150 4.22 8.98 -3.46
N GLY A 151 5.10 9.00 -4.47
CA GLY A 151 5.10 10.04 -5.46
C GLY A 151 5.14 11.46 -4.83
N TRP A 152 5.19 12.49 -5.65
CA TRP A 152 5.15 13.87 -5.18
C TRP A 152 3.90 14.19 -4.33
N LEU A 153 2.77 13.51 -4.57
CA LEU A 153 1.52 13.63 -3.80
C LEU A 153 1.64 13.07 -2.36
N GLY A 154 2.41 12.02 -2.13
CA GLY A 154 2.58 11.46 -0.78
C GLY A 154 3.33 12.40 0.17
N LYS A 155 4.29 13.17 -0.36
CA LYS A 155 4.94 14.25 0.40
C LYS A 155 3.95 15.36 0.78
N PHE A 156 2.96 15.65 -0.06
CA PHE A 156 1.92 16.65 0.21
C PHE A 156 0.84 16.15 1.16
N THR A 157 0.47 14.88 1.10
CA THR A 157 -0.59 14.32 1.97
C THR A 157 -0.09 14.01 3.37
N GLY A 158 1.25 14.00 3.57
CA GLY A 158 1.85 13.71 4.87
C GLY A 158 1.44 12.35 5.43
N GLN A 159 1.13 11.39 4.56
CA GLN A 159 0.85 10.02 4.96
C GLN A 159 2.13 9.42 5.54
N ASP A 160 2.05 9.03 6.80
CA ASP A 160 3.10 8.32 7.49
C ASP A 160 2.99 6.81 7.17
N LEU A 161 4.13 6.13 7.14
CA LEU A 161 4.18 4.67 6.95
C LEU A 161 3.37 3.92 8.02
N SER A 162 3.24 4.52 9.21
CA SER A 162 2.44 4.02 10.31
C SER A 162 0.92 3.92 10.01
N GLU A 163 0.44 4.62 8.98
CA GLU A 163 -0.95 4.60 8.52
C GLU A 163 -1.20 3.61 7.37
N ARG A 164 -0.15 2.89 6.90
CA ARG A 164 -0.19 1.96 5.76
C ARG A 164 -0.44 0.50 6.16
N ASP A 165 -0.55 -0.36 5.15
CA ASP A 165 -0.70 -1.80 5.33
C ASP A 165 0.53 -2.40 6.05
N PRO A 166 0.37 -2.86 7.31
CA PRO A 166 1.46 -3.47 8.06
C PRO A 166 2.02 -4.73 7.40
N LYS A 167 1.23 -5.40 6.54
CA LYS A 167 1.66 -6.62 5.86
C LYS A 167 2.76 -6.34 4.86
N ALA A 168 2.59 -5.33 3.99
CA ALA A 168 3.62 -4.95 3.01
C ALA A 168 4.92 -4.55 3.71
N ALA A 169 4.84 -3.80 4.81
CA ALA A 169 6.01 -3.43 5.60
C ALA A 169 6.74 -4.67 6.18
N LYS A 170 6.01 -5.66 6.70
CA LYS A 170 6.59 -6.91 7.21
C LYS A 170 7.21 -7.76 6.09
N ASP A 171 6.56 -7.87 4.93
CA ASP A 171 7.09 -8.62 3.79
C ASP A 171 8.39 -7.98 3.25
N ALA A 172 8.46 -6.64 3.25
CA ALA A 172 9.68 -5.91 2.93
C ALA A 172 10.79 -6.14 3.96
N PHE A 173 10.45 -6.08 5.25
CA PHE A 173 11.38 -6.37 6.35
C PHE A 173 12.02 -7.74 6.20
N GLU A 174 11.22 -8.80 5.92
CA GLU A 174 11.76 -10.15 5.71
C GLU A 174 12.70 -10.21 4.51
N SER A 175 12.41 -9.49 3.43
CA SER A 175 13.30 -9.44 2.26
C SER A 175 14.63 -8.76 2.58
N PHE A 176 14.62 -7.61 3.27
CA PHE A 176 15.84 -6.93 3.72
C PHE A 176 16.63 -7.74 4.75
N LYS A 177 15.93 -8.46 5.64
CA LYS A 177 16.54 -9.33 6.64
C LYS A 177 17.36 -10.45 5.98
N VAL A 178 16.87 -11.04 4.88
CA VAL A 178 17.66 -12.04 4.13
C VAL A 178 18.97 -11.41 3.62
N VAL A 179 18.95 -10.14 3.14
CA VAL A 179 20.18 -9.47 2.70
C VAL A 179 21.18 -9.33 3.85
N VAL A 180 20.72 -8.85 5.01
CA VAL A 180 21.60 -8.61 6.17
C VAL A 180 22.16 -9.91 6.76
N GLU A 181 21.34 -10.98 6.85
CA GLU A 181 21.74 -12.23 7.49
C GLU A 181 22.52 -13.17 6.57
N ARG A 182 22.11 -13.31 5.31
CA ARG A 182 22.75 -14.24 4.36
C ARG A 182 23.89 -13.61 3.56
N PHE A 183 23.85 -12.28 3.36
CA PHE A 183 24.81 -11.54 2.54
C PHE A 183 25.40 -10.34 3.28
N PRO A 184 26.00 -10.55 4.48
CA PRO A 184 26.47 -9.45 5.33
C PRO A 184 27.54 -8.57 4.68
N ASN A 185 28.29 -9.11 3.70
CA ASN A 185 29.32 -8.40 2.96
C ASN A 185 28.78 -7.72 1.68
N SER A 186 27.48 -7.83 1.40
CA SER A 186 26.86 -7.16 0.28
C SER A 186 26.88 -5.62 0.46
N LYS A 187 27.13 -4.91 -0.64
CA LYS A 187 27.03 -3.45 -0.64
C LYS A 187 25.63 -2.92 -0.28
N TYR A 188 24.62 -3.78 -0.37
CA TYR A 188 23.22 -3.44 -0.04
C TYR A 188 22.89 -3.67 1.44
N ALA A 189 23.71 -4.42 2.18
CA ALA A 189 23.41 -4.78 3.56
C ALA A 189 23.27 -3.57 4.51
N PRO A 190 24.12 -2.52 4.44
CA PRO A 190 23.96 -1.34 5.29
C PRO A 190 22.61 -0.62 5.07
N ASP A 191 22.24 -0.37 3.80
CA ASP A 191 20.95 0.28 3.48
C ASP A 191 19.77 -0.60 3.85
N ALA A 192 19.86 -1.92 3.63
CA ALA A 192 18.83 -2.87 4.04
C ALA A 192 18.59 -2.82 5.56
N LEU A 193 19.67 -2.74 6.36
CA LEU A 193 19.58 -2.62 7.81
C LEU A 193 18.89 -1.32 8.25
N ASP A 194 19.20 -0.21 7.61
CA ASP A 194 18.57 1.08 7.93
C ASP A 194 17.08 1.09 7.56
N ARG A 195 16.71 0.48 6.44
CA ARG A 195 15.30 0.27 6.08
C ARG A 195 14.56 -0.63 7.05
N MET A 196 15.19 -1.71 7.52
CA MET A 196 14.61 -2.58 8.56
C MET A 196 14.33 -1.79 9.85
N ARG A 197 15.26 -0.94 10.29
CA ARG A 197 15.06 -0.07 11.47
C ARG A 197 13.90 0.90 11.26
N TYR A 198 13.84 1.52 10.08
CA TYR A 198 12.75 2.43 9.73
C TYR A 198 11.39 1.71 9.75
N ILE A 199 11.30 0.52 9.16
CA ILE A 199 10.06 -0.29 9.18
C ILE A 199 9.64 -0.62 10.61
N VAL A 200 10.56 -1.12 11.45
CA VAL A 200 10.27 -1.46 12.84
C VAL A 200 9.74 -0.24 13.62
N ASN A 201 10.39 0.91 13.46
CA ASN A 201 9.97 2.14 14.10
C ASN A 201 8.57 2.59 13.64
N SER A 202 8.28 2.48 12.35
CA SER A 202 6.97 2.84 11.79
C SER A 202 5.86 1.91 12.26
N LEU A 203 6.13 0.61 12.35
CA LEU A 203 5.16 -0.38 12.86
C LEU A 203 4.86 -0.16 14.35
N ALA A 204 5.89 0.13 15.14
CA ALA A 204 5.72 0.48 16.55
C ALA A 204 4.87 1.74 16.73
N GLU A 205 5.16 2.80 15.95
CA GLU A 205 4.40 4.05 15.97
C GLU A 205 2.93 3.81 15.59
N ALA A 206 2.64 2.95 14.61
CA ALA A 206 1.29 2.58 14.21
C ALA A 206 0.48 2.01 15.39
N ASP A 207 1.08 1.06 16.14
CA ASP A 207 0.41 0.47 17.30
C ASP A 207 0.20 1.50 18.42
N VAL A 208 1.14 2.42 18.63
CA VAL A 208 1.03 3.51 19.61
C VAL A 208 -0.06 4.51 19.23
N ILE A 209 -0.18 4.87 17.95
CA ILE A 209 -1.25 5.73 17.44
C ILE A 209 -2.63 5.10 17.73
N VAL A 210 -2.77 3.80 17.48
CA VAL A 210 -4.01 3.06 17.77
C VAL A 210 -4.27 2.98 19.27
N ALA A 211 -3.23 2.72 20.08
CA ALA A 211 -3.35 2.70 21.55
C ALA A 211 -3.82 4.06 22.09
N ARG A 212 -3.23 5.16 21.63
CA ARG A 212 -3.60 6.54 21.98
C ARG A 212 -5.05 6.86 21.59
N PHE A 213 -5.46 6.44 20.39
CA PHE A 213 -6.84 6.60 19.93
C PHE A 213 -7.84 5.91 20.85
N TYR A 214 -7.60 4.64 21.24
CA TYR A 214 -8.46 3.93 22.18
C TYR A 214 -8.47 4.58 23.56
N TYR A 215 -7.32 5.05 24.05
CA TYR A 215 -7.25 5.75 25.33
C TYR A 215 -8.14 7.00 25.34
N GLN A 216 -8.03 7.83 24.30
CA GLN A 216 -8.82 9.06 24.16
C GLN A 216 -10.34 8.79 24.08
N ARG A 217 -10.72 7.60 23.61
CA ARG A 217 -12.12 7.15 23.55
C ARG A 217 -12.61 6.47 24.81
N GLY A 218 -11.79 6.36 25.85
CA GLY A 218 -12.14 5.66 27.09
C GLY A 218 -12.11 4.14 27.01
N ALA A 219 -11.70 3.56 25.88
CA ALA A 219 -11.54 2.12 25.69
C ALA A 219 -10.20 1.62 26.27
N TYR A 220 -10.02 1.79 27.59
CA TYR A 220 -8.73 1.61 28.25
C TYR A 220 -8.16 0.20 28.15
N LEU A 221 -8.99 -0.85 28.14
CA LEU A 221 -8.53 -2.22 27.96
C LEU A 221 -7.96 -2.44 26.55
N ALA A 222 -8.63 -1.94 25.52
CA ALA A 222 -8.13 -2.02 24.13
C ALA A 222 -6.84 -1.20 23.96
N SER A 223 -6.78 -0.03 24.62
CA SER A 223 -5.57 0.81 24.66
C SER A 223 -4.40 0.06 25.29
N ALA A 224 -4.60 -0.54 26.46
CA ALA A 224 -3.56 -1.32 27.16
C ALA A 224 -3.06 -2.49 26.29
N ASN A 225 -3.97 -3.25 25.69
CA ASN A 225 -3.61 -4.37 24.81
C ASN A 225 -2.75 -3.92 23.60
N ARG A 226 -3.10 -2.78 22.98
CA ARG A 226 -2.32 -2.23 21.86
C ARG A 226 -0.94 -1.74 22.31
N ALA A 227 -0.86 -1.03 23.41
CA ALA A 227 0.40 -0.59 23.96
C ALA A 227 1.32 -1.77 24.33
N GLN A 228 0.76 -2.85 24.90
CA GLN A 228 1.52 -4.08 25.17
C GLN A 228 2.07 -4.73 23.90
N LEU A 229 1.29 -4.74 22.79
CA LEU A 229 1.78 -5.25 21.50
C LEU A 229 3.00 -4.47 21.03
N ALA A 230 2.94 -3.12 21.06
CA ALA A 230 4.06 -2.29 20.66
C ALA A 230 5.32 -2.56 21.52
N ILE A 231 5.16 -2.71 22.84
CA ILE A 231 6.28 -2.98 23.76
C ILE A 231 6.88 -4.37 23.52
N ARG A 232 6.03 -5.38 23.32
CA ARG A 232 6.46 -6.77 23.13
C ARG A 232 7.14 -7.00 21.79
N ASP A 233 6.55 -6.46 20.71
CA ASP A 233 6.95 -6.78 19.35
C ASP A 233 8.06 -5.85 18.84
N TYR A 234 8.25 -4.66 19.47
CA TYR A 234 9.17 -3.61 19.03
C TYR A 234 9.94 -2.97 20.20
N ASP A 235 10.52 -3.78 21.06
CA ASP A 235 11.14 -3.41 22.36
C ASP A 235 12.19 -2.28 22.29
N ARG A 236 12.84 -2.12 21.15
CA ARG A 236 13.88 -1.11 20.90
C ARG A 236 13.41 0.12 20.10
N ALA A 237 12.15 0.16 19.71
CA ALA A 237 11.63 1.29 18.94
C ALA A 237 11.45 2.52 19.84
N PRO A 238 11.73 3.74 19.35
CA PRO A 238 11.50 4.98 20.10
C PRO A 238 10.05 5.15 20.59
N ALA A 239 9.08 4.56 19.88
CA ALA A 239 7.67 4.60 20.24
C ALA A 239 7.34 3.84 21.54
N VAL A 240 8.24 2.97 22.04
CA VAL A 240 8.05 2.22 23.31
C VAL A 240 7.93 3.15 24.50
N GLU A 241 8.60 4.30 24.48
CA GLU A 241 8.44 5.31 25.51
C GLU A 241 6.97 5.72 25.69
N GLU A 242 6.30 6.08 24.59
CA GLU A 242 4.89 6.46 24.66
C GLU A 242 3.97 5.26 24.89
N ALA A 243 4.30 4.08 24.35
CA ALA A 243 3.55 2.86 24.61
C ALA A 243 3.50 2.53 26.12
N LEU A 244 4.63 2.59 26.83
CA LEU A 244 4.70 2.37 28.28
C LEU A 244 3.89 3.42 29.05
N TYR A 245 3.93 4.69 28.65
CA TYR A 245 3.14 5.72 29.27
C TYR A 245 1.64 5.49 29.09
N ILE A 246 1.20 5.15 27.87
CA ILE A 246 -0.21 4.82 27.58
C ILE A 246 -0.65 3.59 28.38
N LEU A 247 0.18 2.57 28.46
CA LEU A 247 -0.11 1.34 29.21
C LEU A 247 -0.30 1.64 30.70
N TYR A 248 0.64 2.36 31.29
CA TYR A 248 0.55 2.84 32.68
C TYR A 248 -0.77 3.57 32.94
N LYS A 249 -1.09 4.56 32.11
CA LYS A 249 -2.30 5.37 32.25
C LYS A 249 -3.58 4.57 31.98
N SER A 250 -3.55 3.60 31.10
CA SER A 250 -4.68 2.71 30.85
C SER A 250 -4.98 1.83 32.05
N TYR A 251 -3.97 1.24 32.69
CA TYR A 251 -4.14 0.47 33.94
C TYR A 251 -4.64 1.33 35.10
N GLU A 252 -4.16 2.57 35.24
CA GLU A 252 -4.67 3.53 36.22
C GLU A 252 -6.18 3.75 36.03
N LYS A 253 -6.66 3.96 34.81
CA LYS A 253 -8.08 4.15 34.49
C LYS A 253 -8.94 2.90 34.67
N LEU A 254 -8.34 1.71 34.54
CA LEU A 254 -9.00 0.42 34.78
C LEU A 254 -9.05 0.03 36.27
N GLY A 255 -8.41 0.81 37.17
CA GLY A 255 -8.29 0.46 38.58
C GLY A 255 -7.35 -0.71 38.88
N MET A 256 -6.49 -1.08 37.92
CA MET A 256 -5.50 -2.15 38.06
C MET A 256 -4.22 -1.61 38.75
N VAL A 257 -4.31 -1.34 40.05
CA VAL A 257 -3.31 -0.57 40.82
C VAL A 257 -1.92 -1.19 40.76
N GLU A 258 -1.80 -2.49 40.94
CA GLU A 258 -0.50 -3.21 40.90
C GLU A 258 0.16 -3.07 39.52
N LEU A 259 -0.56 -3.38 38.45
CA LEU A 259 -0.06 -3.28 37.08
C LEU A 259 0.29 -1.84 36.73
N SER A 260 -0.50 -0.86 37.18
CA SER A 260 -0.22 0.55 36.98
C SER A 260 1.09 0.97 37.66
N ASN A 261 1.27 0.59 38.93
CA ASN A 261 2.48 0.92 39.68
C ASN A 261 3.74 0.28 39.11
N ASP A 262 3.66 -1.01 38.70
CA ASP A 262 4.78 -1.71 38.09
C ASP A 262 5.15 -1.09 36.74
N THR A 263 4.15 -0.80 35.88
CA THR A 263 4.39 -0.16 34.59
C THR A 263 4.96 1.25 34.76
N ALA A 264 4.45 2.03 35.73
CA ALA A 264 4.98 3.36 36.04
C ALA A 264 6.43 3.31 36.52
N ARG A 265 6.80 2.27 37.30
CA ARG A 265 8.18 2.04 37.73
C ARG A 265 9.09 1.72 36.55
N VAL A 266 8.66 0.81 35.68
CA VAL A 266 9.40 0.47 34.45
C VAL A 266 9.58 1.69 33.56
N PHE A 267 8.52 2.47 33.35
CA PHE A 267 8.56 3.70 32.56
C PHE A 267 9.59 4.69 33.12
N LYS A 268 9.56 5.01 34.42
CA LYS A 268 10.46 5.97 35.05
C LYS A 268 11.92 5.49 35.04
N LEU A 269 12.16 4.18 35.17
CA LEU A 269 13.52 3.61 35.12
C LEU A 269 14.13 3.71 33.72
N ASN A 270 13.34 3.47 32.68
CA ASN A 270 13.85 3.50 31.30
C ASN A 270 13.84 4.91 30.69
N PHE A 271 12.91 5.78 31.13
CA PHE A 271 12.72 7.11 30.55
C PHE A 271 12.56 8.18 31.67
N PRO A 272 13.62 8.39 32.50
CA PRO A 272 13.55 9.32 33.62
C PRO A 272 13.29 10.77 33.19
N ASP A 273 13.80 11.17 32.02
CA ASP A 273 13.70 12.53 31.48
C ASP A 273 12.52 12.69 30.49
N SER A 274 11.59 11.73 30.46
CA SER A 274 10.48 11.78 29.53
C SER A 274 9.60 13.02 29.73
N PRO A 275 9.35 13.80 28.68
CA PRO A 275 8.46 14.97 28.76
C PRO A 275 7.03 14.58 29.13
N MET A 276 6.63 13.33 28.89
CA MET A 276 5.29 12.83 29.24
C MET A 276 5.01 12.76 30.73
N LEU A 277 6.06 12.75 31.56
CA LEU A 277 5.90 12.87 33.01
C LEU A 277 5.35 14.25 33.43
N GLN A 278 5.62 15.28 32.63
CA GLN A 278 5.20 16.66 32.94
C GLN A 278 4.01 17.09 32.07
N THR A 279 4.01 16.77 30.80
CA THR A 279 3.03 17.27 29.81
C THR A 279 1.91 16.29 29.49
N GLY A 280 2.03 15.02 29.92
CA GLY A 280 1.09 13.97 29.56
C GLY A 280 1.33 13.39 28.17
N MET A 281 0.34 12.67 27.65
CA MET A 281 0.41 12.08 26.30
C MET A 281 0.63 13.13 25.22
N ARG A 282 1.38 12.76 24.18
CA ARG A 282 1.52 13.60 22.98
C ARG A 282 0.11 13.88 22.42
N SER A 283 -0.27 15.14 22.33
CA SER A 283 -1.43 15.51 21.52
C SER A 283 -1.08 15.32 20.06
N LYS A 284 -2.03 14.85 19.24
CA LYS A 284 -1.86 14.87 17.78
C LYS A 284 -1.45 16.30 17.40
N LYS A 285 -0.23 16.48 16.88
CA LYS A 285 0.20 17.78 16.36
C LYS A 285 -0.81 18.11 15.25
N GLU A 286 -1.77 18.99 15.52
CA GLU A 286 -2.61 19.54 14.46
C GLU A 286 -1.68 20.27 13.51
N ARG A 287 -1.34 19.61 12.38
CA ARG A 287 -0.66 20.29 11.28
C ARG A 287 -1.65 21.33 10.77
N LYS A 288 -1.40 22.58 11.16
CA LYS A 288 -2.19 23.70 10.64
C LYS A 288 -1.98 23.73 9.14
N TRP A 289 -3.05 23.77 8.36
CA TRP A 289 -3.05 23.67 6.90
C TRP A 289 -2.07 24.64 6.21
N TRP A 290 -1.71 25.75 6.83
CA TRP A 290 -0.72 26.71 6.31
C TRP A 290 0.75 26.33 6.56
N GLN A 291 1.05 25.32 7.37
CA GLN A 291 2.42 24.82 7.58
C GLN A 291 2.94 23.98 6.40
N ILE A 292 2.06 23.70 5.42
CA ILE A 292 2.40 22.99 4.18
C ILE A 292 3.28 23.87 3.26
N TRP A 293 3.27 25.19 3.44
CA TRP A 293 3.93 26.15 2.55
C TRP A 293 5.29 26.65 3.04
N ASN A 294 5.77 26.21 4.21
CA ASN A 294 6.99 26.68 4.86
C ASN A 294 8.08 25.60 4.99
N GLN A 295 8.22 24.72 3.97
CA GLN A 295 9.40 23.84 3.83
C GLN A 295 10.06 24.03 2.48
#